data_7249f100cf89633e057742c63ba4b576
#
_entry.id   7249f100cf89633e057742c63ba4b576
#
_cell.length_a   1.000
_cell.length_b   1.000
_cell.length_c   1.000
_cell.angle_alpha   90.00
_cell.angle_beta   90.00
_cell.angle_gamma   90.00
#
_symmetry.space_group_name_H-M   'P 1'
#
loop_
_entity.id
_entity.type
_entity.pdbx_description
1 polymer ?
#
loop_
_entity_poly.entity_id
_entity_poly.type
_entity_poly.pdbx_seq_one_letter_code
_entity_poly.pdbx_strand_id
1 'polypeptide(L)'
;MPGFELWSDEERKEVNEVLETGILMRYGFDGPRKGKWKAKELEEAICKRFGSKYAQLTSSGTSALTTALVALGVGAGDEVILPSFTFVASFEAVLSVGAVPVLVNIDETLTLNPDAVRKAISSKTKCIMPVHMCGSMADVDALASICKEHDLSLLEDACQSIGASYKGRHVGTIGNAGTFSFDFVKTITCGEGGAVMTNDKEVYIKCDGYSDHGHDHKGGDRGADLHPFLGYNYRISELHAAVGLAQIRRLDQFLKIQKQNHSQLKNILSQIPEISFRKIPDPAGDSCTFLSWFLPTEEITRAVVNEFRAQNILAGNFYWYDNNWHYNRKWDHLKNGSSLSPLNDKQQAALQKLRSQDLSGSDAIMSRCVSSAISLLWTEDQIKEKGEKMMSVIKKLLHAAEVR
;
A
#
# COMPACT_ATOMS: atom_id res chain seq x y z
N MET A 1 -7.21 -9.41 -6.12
CA MET A 1 -6.50 -8.98 -4.92
C MET A 1 -6.76 -9.82 -3.69
N PRO A 2 -7.95 -10.25 -3.36
CA PRO A 2 -8.20 -10.48 -1.96
C PRO A 2 -7.92 -11.91 -1.51
N GLY A 3 -7.12 -12.05 -0.46
CA GLY A 3 -6.91 -13.32 0.24
C GLY A 3 -8.19 -13.95 0.77
N PHE A 4 -9.26 -13.18 0.96
CA PHE A 4 -10.56 -13.70 1.33
C PHE A 4 -11.20 -14.59 0.24
N GLU A 5 -10.82 -14.45 -1.02
CA GLU A 5 -11.33 -15.29 -2.11
C GLU A 5 -10.91 -16.75 -1.95
N LEU A 6 -9.78 -17.01 -1.28
CA LEU A 6 -9.26 -18.36 -1.04
C LEU A 6 -9.24 -18.72 0.45
N TRP A 7 -10.31 -18.39 1.16
CA TRP A 7 -10.50 -18.77 2.56
C TRP A 7 -10.55 -20.29 2.74
N SER A 8 -9.92 -20.82 3.79
CA SER A 8 -9.78 -22.26 4.03
C SER A 8 -9.96 -22.66 5.50
N ASP A 9 -9.75 -23.94 5.80
CA ASP A 9 -9.75 -24.43 7.17
C ASP A 9 -8.49 -24.05 7.94
N GLU A 10 -7.43 -23.58 7.26
CA GLU A 10 -6.21 -23.12 7.94
C GLU A 10 -6.49 -21.87 8.78
N GLU A 11 -7.23 -20.90 8.24
CA GLU A 11 -7.63 -19.70 8.98
C GLU A 11 -8.50 -20.05 10.18
N ARG A 12 -9.45 -20.99 10.00
CA ARG A 12 -10.34 -21.48 11.07
C ARG A 12 -9.54 -22.15 12.20
N LYS A 13 -8.56 -22.98 11.84
CA LYS A 13 -7.69 -23.67 12.80
C LYS A 13 -6.92 -22.68 13.65
N GLU A 14 -6.23 -21.74 13.03
CA GLU A 14 -5.41 -20.75 13.74
C GLU A 14 -6.26 -19.87 14.67
N VAL A 15 -7.45 -19.46 14.23
CA VAL A 15 -8.40 -18.69 15.06
C VAL A 15 -8.92 -19.51 16.23
N ASN A 16 -9.29 -20.78 16.02
CA ASN A 16 -9.78 -21.66 17.09
C ASN A 16 -8.72 -21.85 18.18
N GLU A 17 -7.43 -21.94 17.83
CA GLU A 17 -6.36 -22.03 18.83
C GLU A 17 -6.30 -20.80 19.76
N VAL A 18 -6.65 -19.62 19.26
CA VAL A 18 -6.76 -18.40 20.08
C VAL A 18 -7.99 -18.47 20.98
N LEU A 19 -9.14 -18.90 20.42
CA LEU A 19 -10.41 -19.04 21.17
C LEU A 19 -10.32 -20.05 22.30
N GLU A 20 -9.55 -21.14 22.14
CA GLU A 20 -9.30 -22.14 23.18
C GLU A 20 -8.58 -21.57 24.42
N THR A 21 -7.75 -20.54 24.22
CA THR A 21 -7.05 -19.89 25.34
C THR A 21 -7.83 -18.70 25.89
N GLY A 22 -8.68 -18.06 25.07
CA GLY A 22 -9.39 -16.82 25.39
C GLY A 22 -8.47 -15.59 25.48
N ILE A 23 -7.16 -15.72 25.21
CA ILE A 23 -6.20 -14.61 25.29
C ILE A 23 -6.11 -13.92 23.94
N LEU A 24 -6.78 -12.76 23.84
CA LEU A 24 -6.87 -11.97 22.61
C LEU A 24 -5.81 -10.86 22.56
N MET A 25 -5.19 -10.55 23.68
CA MET A 25 -4.17 -9.51 23.84
C MET A 25 -2.82 -9.98 23.30
N ARG A 26 -2.10 -9.09 22.58
CA ARG A 26 -0.78 -9.36 22.01
C ARG A 26 0.31 -9.61 23.08
N TYR A 27 0.24 -8.95 24.25
CA TYR A 27 1.28 -8.99 25.26
C TYR A 27 0.84 -9.69 26.56
N GLY A 28 1.79 -10.26 27.31
CA GLY A 28 1.55 -10.87 28.60
C GLY A 28 0.75 -12.17 28.56
N PHE A 29 0.33 -12.63 29.75
CA PHE A 29 -0.48 -13.85 29.95
C PHE A 29 0.22 -15.15 29.51
N ASP A 30 1.54 -15.28 29.73
CA ASP A 30 2.36 -16.41 29.27
C ASP A 30 1.78 -17.78 29.67
N GLY A 31 1.42 -17.96 30.94
CA GLY A 31 0.84 -19.20 31.42
C GLY A 31 -0.48 -19.59 30.74
N PRO A 32 -1.51 -18.70 30.78
CA PRO A 32 -2.81 -18.97 30.13
C PRO A 32 -2.73 -19.16 28.62
N ARG A 33 -1.75 -18.58 27.90
CA ARG A 33 -1.58 -18.74 26.44
C ARG A 33 -1.21 -20.16 26.01
N LYS A 34 -0.67 -20.96 26.90
CA LYS A 34 -0.24 -22.35 26.57
C LYS A 34 0.69 -22.40 25.36
N GLY A 35 1.58 -21.42 25.22
CA GLY A 35 2.51 -21.30 24.09
C GLY A 35 1.92 -20.76 22.76
N LYS A 36 0.68 -20.27 22.74
CA LYS A 36 0.04 -19.72 21.52
C LYS A 36 0.24 -18.22 21.43
N TRP A 37 1.04 -17.76 20.46
CA TRP A 37 1.44 -16.37 20.25
C TRP A 37 1.28 -15.97 18.80
N LYS A 38 0.06 -15.85 18.30
CA LYS A 38 -0.21 -15.66 16.86
C LYS A 38 0.38 -14.36 16.30
N ALA A 39 0.36 -13.27 17.07
CA ALA A 39 1.00 -12.04 16.65
C ALA A 39 2.51 -12.21 16.51
N LYS A 40 3.19 -12.83 17.48
CA LYS A 40 4.61 -13.09 17.43
C LYS A 40 4.98 -14.06 16.30
N GLU A 41 4.20 -15.15 16.16
CA GLU A 41 4.39 -16.12 15.07
C GLU A 41 4.24 -15.47 13.69
N LEU A 42 3.28 -14.55 13.52
CA LEU A 42 3.11 -13.80 12.27
C LEU A 42 4.28 -12.85 12.00
N GLU A 43 4.79 -12.15 13.02
CA GLU A 43 5.98 -11.29 12.87
C GLU A 43 7.21 -12.10 12.46
N GLU A 44 7.42 -13.26 13.08
CA GLU A 44 8.51 -14.17 12.72
C GLU A 44 8.34 -14.69 11.27
N ALA A 45 7.11 -15.02 10.87
CA ALA A 45 6.80 -15.45 9.50
C ALA A 45 7.05 -14.33 8.49
N ILE A 46 6.70 -13.06 8.80
CA ILE A 46 7.00 -11.89 7.98
C ILE A 46 8.52 -11.71 7.84
N CYS A 47 9.26 -11.71 8.96
CA CYS A 47 10.71 -11.58 8.94
C CYS A 47 11.37 -12.67 8.08
N LYS A 48 10.97 -13.91 8.27
CA LYS A 48 11.48 -15.06 7.51
C LYS A 48 11.14 -14.97 6.02
N ARG A 49 9.90 -14.56 5.70
CA ARG A 49 9.42 -14.52 4.31
C ARG A 49 10.05 -13.39 3.49
N PHE A 50 10.23 -12.23 4.09
CA PHE A 50 10.66 -11.02 3.39
C PHE A 50 12.13 -10.64 3.67
N GLY A 51 12.78 -11.30 4.62
CA GLY A 51 14.18 -11.06 4.93
C GLY A 51 14.46 -9.82 5.75
N SER A 52 13.45 -9.26 6.44
CA SER A 52 13.66 -8.20 7.43
C SER A 52 14.14 -8.77 8.76
N LYS A 53 14.92 -7.99 9.52
CA LYS A 53 15.36 -8.42 10.87
C LYS A 53 14.26 -8.32 11.90
N TYR A 54 13.37 -7.34 11.73
CA TYR A 54 12.30 -7.02 12.68
C TYR A 54 11.01 -6.74 11.95
N ALA A 55 9.90 -7.13 12.56
CA ALA A 55 8.55 -6.77 12.16
C ALA A 55 7.74 -6.43 13.41
N GLN A 56 6.97 -5.35 13.35
CA GLN A 56 6.01 -4.93 14.38
C GLN A 56 4.63 -4.90 13.77
N LEU A 57 3.72 -5.72 14.29
CA LEU A 57 2.33 -5.71 13.86
C LEU A 57 1.55 -4.55 14.48
N THR A 58 0.66 -3.98 13.69
CA THR A 58 -0.24 -2.90 14.08
C THR A 58 -1.68 -3.19 13.67
N SER A 59 -2.63 -2.38 14.15
CA SER A 59 -4.06 -2.56 13.91
C SER A 59 -4.52 -2.25 12.48
N SER A 60 -3.71 -1.59 11.67
CA SER A 60 -4.02 -1.25 10.26
C SER A 60 -2.76 -0.84 9.51
N GLY A 61 -2.84 -0.77 8.17
CA GLY A 61 -1.76 -0.17 7.36
C GLY A 61 -1.54 1.31 7.68
N THR A 62 -2.59 2.06 7.99
CA THR A 62 -2.49 3.47 8.40
C THR A 62 -1.73 3.62 9.71
N SER A 63 -2.05 2.81 10.72
CA SER A 63 -1.30 2.81 11.99
C SER A 63 0.14 2.32 11.83
N ALA A 64 0.42 1.42 10.87
CA ALA A 64 1.78 1.05 10.52
C ALA A 64 2.57 2.23 9.94
N LEU A 65 2.00 2.98 8.99
CA LEU A 65 2.61 4.18 8.42
C LEU A 65 2.88 5.25 9.50
N THR A 66 1.87 5.56 10.34
CA THR A 66 2.01 6.50 11.45
C THR A 66 3.13 6.08 12.41
N THR A 67 3.16 4.79 12.79
CA THR A 67 4.18 4.23 13.67
C THR A 67 5.58 4.32 13.05
N ALA A 68 5.73 3.97 11.77
CA ALA A 68 7.00 4.04 11.06
C ALA A 68 7.52 5.48 10.93
N LEU A 69 6.65 6.44 10.58
CA LEU A 69 7.01 7.86 10.48
C LEU A 69 7.58 8.38 11.81
N VAL A 70 6.88 8.14 12.93
CA VAL A 70 7.34 8.57 14.27
C VAL A 70 8.65 7.87 14.64
N ALA A 71 8.77 6.56 14.39
CA ALA A 71 9.98 5.81 14.71
C ALA A 71 11.21 6.31 13.93
N LEU A 72 11.00 6.83 12.70
CA LEU A 72 12.02 7.48 11.88
C LEU A 72 12.28 8.94 12.28
N GLY A 73 11.62 9.44 13.33
CA GLY A 73 11.80 10.80 13.85
C GLY A 73 11.08 11.88 13.04
N VAL A 74 10.08 11.51 12.25
CA VAL A 74 9.23 12.46 11.50
C VAL A 74 8.15 13.01 12.44
N GLY A 75 7.98 14.32 12.47
CA GLY A 75 7.03 14.99 13.36
C GLY A 75 6.64 16.38 12.91
N ALA A 76 6.22 17.20 13.88
CA ALA A 76 5.62 18.50 13.62
C ALA A 76 6.52 19.45 12.82
N GLY A 77 6.08 19.76 11.60
CA GLY A 77 6.74 20.70 10.69
C GLY A 77 7.78 20.11 9.76
N ASP A 78 8.08 18.80 9.89
CA ASP A 78 8.87 18.08 8.90
C ASP A 78 8.05 17.87 7.63
N GLU A 79 8.71 17.80 6.48
CA GLU A 79 8.08 17.50 5.21
C GLU A 79 8.33 16.04 4.81
N VAL A 80 7.28 15.38 4.32
CA VAL A 80 7.34 14.03 3.75
C VAL A 80 6.93 14.11 2.28
N ILE A 81 7.81 13.70 1.37
CA ILE A 81 7.53 13.65 -0.07
C ILE A 81 6.86 12.33 -0.40
N LEU A 82 5.69 12.38 -1.06
CA LEU A 82 4.91 11.22 -1.47
C LEU A 82 4.25 11.43 -2.85
N PRO A 83 3.83 10.35 -3.55
CA PRO A 83 3.24 10.47 -4.88
C PRO A 83 1.83 11.06 -4.84
N SER A 84 1.44 11.73 -5.91
CA SER A 84 0.07 12.22 -6.13
C SER A 84 -0.95 11.10 -6.35
N PHE A 85 -0.48 9.91 -6.75
CA PHE A 85 -1.28 8.69 -6.86
C PHE A 85 -0.93 7.74 -5.73
N THR A 86 -1.78 7.68 -4.74
CA THR A 86 -1.70 6.79 -3.57
C THR A 86 -3.08 6.65 -2.93
N PHE A 87 -3.26 5.65 -2.07
CA PHE A 87 -4.41 5.63 -1.17
C PHE A 87 -4.32 6.80 -0.18
N VAL A 88 -5.43 7.44 0.12
CA VAL A 88 -5.49 8.65 0.95
C VAL A 88 -4.79 8.49 2.31
N ALA A 89 -4.78 7.28 2.88
CA ALA A 89 -4.14 7.00 4.17
C ALA A 89 -2.63 7.29 4.20
N SER A 90 -1.90 7.21 3.08
CA SER A 90 -0.49 7.61 3.05
C SER A 90 -0.33 9.10 3.35
N PHE A 91 -1.23 9.93 2.81
CA PHE A 91 -1.26 11.37 3.06
C PHE A 91 -1.74 11.68 4.49
N GLU A 92 -2.79 11.01 4.94
CA GLU A 92 -3.38 11.19 6.27
C GLU A 92 -2.43 10.76 7.39
N ALA A 93 -1.64 9.70 7.19
CA ALA A 93 -0.62 9.26 8.15
C ALA A 93 0.44 10.35 8.38
N VAL A 94 0.85 11.08 7.33
CA VAL A 94 1.78 12.22 7.47
C VAL A 94 1.13 13.34 8.30
N LEU A 95 -0.13 13.67 8.01
CA LEU A 95 -0.86 14.67 8.81
C LEU A 95 -1.01 14.24 10.27
N SER A 96 -1.26 12.96 10.53
CA SER A 96 -1.52 12.45 11.89
C SER A 96 -0.32 12.61 12.83
N VAL A 97 0.90 12.66 12.30
CA VAL A 97 2.13 12.90 13.09
C VAL A 97 2.52 14.39 13.16
N GLY A 98 1.67 15.29 12.65
CA GLY A 98 1.93 16.74 12.64
C GLY A 98 2.84 17.20 11.50
N ALA A 99 3.29 16.29 10.65
CA ALA A 99 4.15 16.58 9.51
C ALA A 99 3.35 17.14 8.31
N VAL A 100 4.07 17.61 7.31
CA VAL A 100 3.55 18.26 6.10
C VAL A 100 3.72 17.32 4.91
N PRO A 101 2.64 16.83 4.30
CA PRO A 101 2.74 16.03 3.09
C PRO A 101 3.06 16.92 1.87
N VAL A 102 4.05 16.52 1.08
CA VAL A 102 4.47 17.17 -0.17
C VAL A 102 4.21 16.22 -1.32
N LEU A 103 3.13 16.44 -2.07
CA LEU A 103 2.81 15.63 -3.24
C LEU A 103 3.73 15.98 -4.41
N VAL A 104 4.14 14.98 -5.17
CA VAL A 104 4.91 15.18 -6.42
C VAL A 104 4.31 14.36 -7.55
N ASN A 105 4.70 14.71 -8.78
CA ASN A 105 4.28 13.98 -9.96
C ASN A 105 4.77 12.52 -9.91
N ILE A 106 3.95 11.64 -10.44
CA ILE A 106 4.31 10.27 -10.80
C ILE A 106 4.88 10.24 -12.23
N ASP A 107 5.43 9.10 -12.62
CA ASP A 107 5.77 8.77 -14.01
C ASP A 107 4.98 7.54 -14.51
N GLU A 108 5.36 6.96 -15.66
CA GLU A 108 4.68 5.81 -16.26
C GLU A 108 4.79 4.52 -15.41
N THR A 109 5.59 4.54 -14.34
CA THR A 109 5.60 3.49 -13.33
C THR A 109 4.39 3.56 -12.39
N LEU A 110 3.57 4.63 -12.47
CA LEU A 110 2.49 4.94 -11.52
C LEU A 110 2.98 5.07 -10.07
N THR A 111 4.25 5.44 -9.89
CA THR A 111 4.89 5.68 -8.59
C THR A 111 5.65 7.00 -8.62
N LEU A 112 6.35 7.35 -7.54
CA LEU A 112 7.16 8.56 -7.46
C LEU A 112 8.10 8.71 -8.67
N ASN A 113 8.03 9.87 -9.33
CA ASN A 113 9.02 10.28 -10.31
C ASN A 113 10.27 10.81 -9.56
N PRO A 114 11.46 10.18 -9.71
CA PRO A 114 12.67 10.60 -8.99
C PRO A 114 13.11 12.04 -9.28
N ASP A 115 12.91 12.55 -10.51
CA ASP A 115 13.26 13.93 -10.86
C ASP A 115 12.31 14.93 -10.19
N ALA A 116 11.03 14.58 -10.06
CA ALA A 116 10.06 15.39 -9.33
C ALA A 116 10.38 15.39 -7.81
N VAL A 117 10.84 14.28 -7.27
CA VAL A 117 11.31 14.18 -5.88
C VAL A 117 12.49 15.13 -5.65
N ARG A 118 13.54 15.09 -6.49
CA ARG A 118 14.71 15.99 -6.35
C ARG A 118 14.31 17.46 -6.31
N LYS A 119 13.37 17.87 -7.15
CA LYS A 119 12.88 19.26 -7.22
C LYS A 119 12.06 19.70 -6.00
N ALA A 120 11.48 18.74 -5.28
CA ALA A 120 10.62 19.01 -4.14
C ALA A 120 11.36 19.04 -2.79
N ILE A 121 12.63 18.59 -2.76
CA ILE A 121 13.43 18.57 -1.53
C ILE A 121 13.66 20.01 -1.03
N SER A 122 13.40 20.21 0.25
CA SER A 122 13.65 21.46 0.98
C SER A 122 14.49 21.19 2.23
N SER A 123 14.87 22.26 2.94
CA SER A 123 15.54 22.13 4.25
C SER A 123 14.66 21.52 5.35
N LYS A 124 13.37 21.32 5.08
CA LYS A 124 12.40 20.71 6.00
C LYS A 124 12.08 19.25 5.64
N THR A 125 12.50 18.81 4.47
CA THR A 125 12.27 17.42 4.04
C THR A 125 13.01 16.47 4.99
N LYS A 126 12.28 15.51 5.54
CA LYS A 126 12.79 14.52 6.49
C LYS A 126 12.70 13.11 5.94
N CYS A 127 11.70 12.85 5.11
CA CYS A 127 11.41 11.51 4.60
C CYS A 127 10.91 11.56 3.15
N ILE A 128 11.32 10.58 2.36
CA ILE A 128 10.71 10.23 1.08
C ILE A 128 9.92 8.95 1.29
N MET A 129 8.62 8.98 0.94
CA MET A 129 7.71 7.85 1.09
C MET A 129 7.16 7.40 -0.26
N PRO A 130 7.90 6.56 -1.02
CA PRO A 130 7.33 5.90 -2.18
C PRO A 130 6.17 5.01 -1.79
N VAL A 131 5.15 4.99 -2.64
CA VAL A 131 4.03 4.06 -2.53
C VAL A 131 4.12 3.07 -3.67
N HIS A 132 4.22 1.80 -3.34
CA HIS A 132 4.25 0.70 -4.29
C HIS A 132 2.81 0.37 -4.72
N MET A 133 2.29 1.15 -5.69
CA MET A 133 0.88 1.08 -6.07
C MET A 133 0.55 -0.13 -6.94
N CYS A 134 -0.64 -0.69 -6.72
CA CYS A 134 -1.26 -1.67 -7.61
C CYS A 134 -0.38 -2.92 -7.85
N GLY A 135 0.30 -3.40 -6.81
CA GLY A 135 1.08 -4.64 -6.87
C GLY A 135 2.50 -4.52 -7.43
N SER A 136 2.87 -3.33 -7.91
CA SER A 136 4.18 -3.09 -8.51
C SER A 136 5.06 -2.22 -7.61
N MET A 137 6.26 -1.89 -8.05
CA MET A 137 7.26 -1.18 -7.27
C MET A 137 7.67 0.16 -7.88
N ALA A 138 8.10 1.08 -7.03
CA ALA A 138 8.83 2.28 -7.41
C ALA A 138 10.28 1.93 -7.84
N ASP A 139 10.97 2.86 -8.49
CA ASP A 139 12.42 2.78 -8.67
C ASP A 139 13.13 3.07 -7.34
N VAL A 140 13.23 2.03 -6.50
CA VAL A 140 13.73 2.16 -5.13
C VAL A 140 15.21 2.53 -5.10
N ASP A 141 16.02 2.08 -6.08
CA ASP A 141 17.45 2.41 -6.12
C ASP A 141 17.65 3.91 -6.39
N ALA A 142 16.90 4.50 -7.33
CA ALA A 142 16.95 5.93 -7.60
C ALA A 142 16.54 6.74 -6.36
N LEU A 143 15.46 6.34 -5.69
CA LEU A 143 14.96 7.01 -4.48
C LEU A 143 15.91 6.85 -3.29
N ALA A 144 16.50 5.67 -3.10
CA ALA A 144 17.51 5.42 -2.07
C ALA A 144 18.78 6.25 -2.29
N SER A 145 19.21 6.44 -3.55
CA SER A 145 20.32 7.34 -3.88
C SER A 145 20.03 8.77 -3.47
N ILE A 146 18.81 9.26 -3.77
CA ILE A 146 18.37 10.61 -3.39
C ILE A 146 18.35 10.75 -1.86
N CYS A 147 17.81 9.77 -1.15
CA CYS A 147 17.80 9.78 0.32
C CYS A 147 19.22 9.87 0.89
N LYS A 148 20.15 9.08 0.34
CA LYS A 148 21.54 9.10 0.77
C LYS A 148 22.25 10.42 0.49
N GLU A 149 21.99 11.03 -0.67
CA GLU A 149 22.55 12.35 -1.04
C GLU A 149 22.14 13.47 -0.08
N HIS A 150 20.91 13.41 0.44
CA HIS A 150 20.28 14.47 1.22
C HIS A 150 20.11 14.14 2.69
N ASP A 151 20.64 13.02 3.16
CA ASP A 151 20.48 12.51 4.55
C ASP A 151 19.00 12.38 4.97
N LEU A 152 18.18 11.79 4.09
CA LEU A 152 16.74 11.61 4.27
C LEU A 152 16.41 10.14 4.58
N SER A 153 15.33 9.93 5.34
CA SER A 153 14.78 8.59 5.53
C SER A 153 13.98 8.13 4.30
N LEU A 154 14.08 6.84 3.97
CA LEU A 154 13.25 6.17 2.97
C LEU A 154 12.24 5.27 3.70
N LEU A 155 10.95 5.61 3.64
CA LEU A 155 9.85 4.79 4.16
C LEU A 155 9.05 4.21 3.00
N GLU A 156 9.09 2.89 2.83
CA GLU A 156 8.35 2.22 1.77
C GLU A 156 6.90 1.94 2.18
N ASP A 157 5.92 2.60 1.56
CA ASP A 157 4.52 2.18 1.67
C ASP A 157 4.25 1.03 0.68
N ALA A 158 4.37 -0.20 1.15
CA ALA A 158 4.13 -1.43 0.39
C ALA A 158 2.75 -2.05 0.68
N CYS A 159 1.80 -1.26 1.22
CA CYS A 159 0.47 -1.72 1.62
C CYS A 159 -0.38 -2.29 0.47
N GLN A 160 0.01 -2.09 -0.78
CA GLN A 160 -0.67 -2.66 -1.95
C GLN A 160 0.19 -3.65 -2.74
N SER A 161 1.39 -3.97 -2.28
CA SER A 161 2.37 -4.72 -3.08
C SER A 161 3.08 -5.84 -2.32
N ILE A 162 2.37 -6.44 -1.34
CA ILE A 162 2.92 -7.58 -0.62
C ILE A 162 3.29 -8.70 -1.60
N GLY A 163 4.49 -9.24 -1.46
CA GLY A 163 5.04 -10.27 -2.35
C GLY A 163 5.74 -9.73 -3.59
N ALA A 164 5.69 -8.42 -3.86
CA ALA A 164 6.52 -7.81 -4.90
C ALA A 164 7.99 -7.73 -4.46
N SER A 165 8.89 -7.68 -5.44
CA SER A 165 10.33 -7.52 -5.22
C SER A 165 10.94 -6.59 -6.26
N TYR A 166 12.07 -5.98 -5.91
CA TYR A 166 12.86 -5.13 -6.78
C TYR A 166 14.31 -5.65 -6.81
N LYS A 167 14.74 -6.16 -7.94
CA LYS A 167 16.08 -6.78 -8.12
C LYS A 167 16.38 -7.84 -7.04
N GLY A 168 15.41 -8.71 -6.78
CA GLY A 168 15.50 -9.80 -5.81
C GLY A 168 15.34 -9.39 -4.34
N ARG A 169 15.14 -8.11 -4.02
CA ARG A 169 14.84 -7.61 -2.67
C ARG A 169 13.34 -7.38 -2.53
N HIS A 170 12.71 -7.85 -1.47
CA HIS A 170 11.29 -7.62 -1.26
C HIS A 170 11.00 -6.14 -0.97
N VAL A 171 9.97 -5.57 -1.62
CA VAL A 171 9.52 -4.22 -1.32
C VAL A 171 9.02 -4.13 0.13
N GLY A 172 9.23 -2.97 0.76
CA GLY A 172 8.98 -2.78 2.19
C GLY A 172 10.14 -3.21 3.09
N THR A 173 11.28 -3.70 2.51
CA THR A 173 12.46 -4.10 3.29
C THR A 173 13.76 -3.46 2.80
N ILE A 174 13.68 -2.54 1.84
CA ILE A 174 14.83 -1.92 1.18
C ILE A 174 15.21 -0.59 1.83
N GLY A 175 14.20 0.20 2.23
CA GLY A 175 14.37 1.47 2.92
C GLY A 175 14.75 1.33 4.40
N ASN A 176 14.70 2.44 5.14
CA ASN A 176 14.91 2.47 6.59
C ASN A 176 13.79 1.72 7.33
N ALA A 177 12.57 1.83 6.82
CA ALA A 177 11.40 1.05 7.22
C ALA A 177 10.47 0.86 6.03
N GLY A 178 9.57 -0.12 6.14
CA GLY A 178 8.49 -0.31 5.19
C GLY A 178 7.24 -0.83 5.87
N THR A 179 6.10 -0.70 5.21
CA THR A 179 4.81 -1.06 5.80
C THR A 179 4.02 -1.99 4.90
N PHE A 180 3.29 -2.90 5.54
CA PHE A 180 2.25 -3.70 4.89
C PHE A 180 0.87 -3.38 5.50
N SER A 181 -0.16 -3.64 4.73
CA SER A 181 -1.56 -3.64 5.16
C SER A 181 -2.15 -5.03 4.96
N PHE A 182 -2.93 -5.46 5.93
CA PHE A 182 -3.69 -6.71 5.90
C PHE A 182 -5.20 -6.43 5.94
N ASP A 183 -5.60 -5.26 5.44
CA ASP A 183 -6.99 -4.90 5.21
C ASP A 183 -7.72 -5.96 4.37
N PHE A 184 -9.04 -6.02 4.49
CA PHE A 184 -9.89 -7.04 3.87
C PHE A 184 -9.67 -7.23 2.36
N VAL A 185 -9.35 -6.16 1.62
CA VAL A 185 -9.15 -6.20 0.16
C VAL A 185 -7.70 -6.46 -0.28
N LYS A 186 -6.78 -6.79 0.63
CA LYS A 186 -5.37 -7.04 0.29
C LYS A 186 -5.12 -8.48 -0.19
N THR A 187 -3.96 -8.70 -0.82
CA THR A 187 -3.55 -10.04 -1.33
C THR A 187 -3.56 -11.09 -0.24
N ILE A 188 -3.13 -10.74 0.98
CA ILE A 188 -3.41 -11.49 2.21
C ILE A 188 -4.12 -10.56 3.19
N THR A 189 -5.00 -11.10 4.01
CA THR A 189 -5.83 -10.31 4.92
C THR A 189 -5.84 -10.87 6.34
N CYS A 190 -5.98 -9.96 7.30
CA CYS A 190 -6.38 -10.26 8.68
C CYS A 190 -7.80 -9.77 8.99
N GLY A 191 -8.53 -9.22 7.98
CA GLY A 191 -9.69 -8.36 8.16
C GLY A 191 -9.24 -6.92 8.41
N GLU A 192 -8.56 -6.68 9.52
CA GLU A 192 -7.84 -5.44 9.84
C GLU A 192 -6.45 -5.78 10.37
N GLY A 193 -5.43 -5.02 9.94
CA GLY A 193 -4.05 -5.21 10.38
C GLY A 193 -3.04 -4.50 9.51
N GLY A 194 -1.84 -4.35 10.04
CA GLY A 194 -0.68 -3.83 9.34
C GLY A 194 0.61 -4.33 9.97
N ALA A 195 1.73 -4.06 9.32
CA ALA A 195 3.06 -4.35 9.85
C ALA A 195 4.04 -3.25 9.47
N VAL A 196 4.96 -2.93 10.36
CA VAL A 196 6.19 -2.18 10.07
C VAL A 196 7.34 -3.18 10.02
N MET A 197 8.15 -3.11 8.98
CA MET A 197 9.37 -3.91 8.83
C MET A 197 10.58 -3.00 8.83
N THR A 198 11.64 -3.42 9.48
CA THR A 198 12.92 -2.70 9.49
C THR A 198 14.09 -3.62 9.77
N ASN A 199 15.29 -3.18 9.38
CA ASN A 199 16.55 -3.84 9.74
C ASN A 199 17.28 -3.12 10.88
N ASP A 200 16.75 -2.00 11.36
CA ASP A 200 17.29 -1.19 12.44
C ASP A 200 16.58 -1.52 13.77
N LYS A 201 17.35 -1.93 14.75
CA LYS A 201 16.85 -2.29 16.09
C LYS A 201 16.22 -1.10 16.83
N GLU A 202 16.79 0.10 16.68
CA GLU A 202 16.29 1.29 17.36
C GLU A 202 14.94 1.74 16.77
N VAL A 203 14.78 1.62 15.44
CA VAL A 203 13.49 1.87 14.79
C VAL A 203 12.46 0.85 15.28
N TYR A 204 12.82 -0.44 15.35
CA TYR A 204 11.93 -1.48 15.86
C TYR A 204 11.48 -1.22 17.31
N ILE A 205 12.41 -0.88 18.24
CA ILE A 205 12.07 -0.57 19.63
C ILE A 205 11.08 0.60 19.72
N LYS A 206 11.28 1.63 18.89
CA LYS A 206 10.35 2.76 18.83
C LYS A 206 8.99 2.34 18.28
N CYS A 207 8.94 1.47 17.25
CA CYS A 207 7.68 0.95 16.72
C CYS A 207 6.92 0.14 17.75
N ASP A 208 7.60 -0.76 18.47
CA ASP A 208 7.01 -1.61 19.50
C ASP A 208 6.40 -0.76 20.61
N GLY A 209 7.18 0.15 21.20
CA GLY A 209 6.69 1.02 22.26
C GLY A 209 5.61 2.00 21.79
N TYR A 210 5.77 2.67 20.63
CA TYR A 210 4.79 3.63 20.13
C TYR A 210 3.43 3.00 19.86
N SER A 211 3.40 1.76 19.36
CA SER A 211 2.16 1.04 19.10
C SER A 211 1.48 0.50 20.37
N ASP A 212 2.11 0.60 21.53
CA ASP A 212 1.58 0.18 22.82
C ASP A 212 1.83 1.23 23.93
N HIS A 213 1.27 2.44 23.79
CA HIS A 213 1.28 3.51 24.81
C HIS A 213 2.67 3.94 25.31
N GLY A 214 3.73 3.65 24.58
CA GLY A 214 5.09 3.97 24.97
C GLY A 214 5.76 2.97 25.93
N HIS A 215 5.15 1.81 26.18
CA HIS A 215 5.75 0.74 27.00
C HIS A 215 7.10 0.27 26.45
N ASP A 216 8.08 0.09 27.32
CA ASP A 216 9.40 -0.46 26.94
C ASP A 216 9.47 -1.99 27.04
N HIS A 217 8.40 -2.63 27.51
CA HIS A 217 8.23 -4.09 27.65
C HIS A 217 9.37 -4.80 28.40
N LYS A 218 10.02 -4.10 29.38
CA LYS A 218 11.13 -4.63 30.18
C LYS A 218 10.75 -4.92 31.62
N GLY A 219 9.58 -4.46 32.04
CA GLY A 219 9.07 -4.72 33.38
C GLY A 219 8.63 -6.17 33.59
N GLY A 220 8.43 -6.54 34.86
CA GLY A 220 7.87 -7.86 35.20
C GLY A 220 6.38 -8.00 34.84
N ASP A 221 5.69 -6.90 34.73
CA ASP A 221 4.33 -6.75 34.24
C ASP A 221 4.14 -5.36 33.64
N ARG A 222 2.98 -5.12 33.01
CA ARG A 222 2.70 -3.84 32.35
C ARG A 222 2.68 -2.62 33.28
N GLY A 223 2.44 -2.80 34.58
CA GLY A 223 2.48 -1.73 35.57
C GLY A 223 3.91 -1.37 36.01
N ALA A 224 4.89 -2.23 35.70
CA ALA A 224 6.31 -2.02 35.99
C ALA A 224 7.10 -1.54 34.75
N ASP A 225 6.51 -1.51 33.58
CA ASP A 225 7.12 -0.98 32.35
C ASP A 225 7.37 0.54 32.47
N LEU A 226 8.47 1.00 31.89
CA LEU A 226 8.68 2.43 31.67
C LEU A 226 7.97 2.90 30.41
N HIS A 227 7.65 4.19 30.37
CA HIS A 227 7.06 4.89 29.22
C HIS A 227 8.02 6.00 28.76
N PRO A 228 9.10 5.66 28.04
CA PRO A 228 10.13 6.64 27.67
C PRO A 228 9.64 7.71 26.68
N PHE A 229 8.51 7.49 26.02
CA PHE A 229 7.90 8.42 25.07
C PHE A 229 6.38 8.21 24.96
N LEU A 230 5.71 9.18 24.35
CA LEU A 230 4.28 9.10 24.05
C LEU A 230 4.02 7.99 23.02
N GLY A 231 2.97 7.21 23.23
CA GLY A 231 2.50 6.19 22.32
C GLY A 231 0.98 6.06 22.30
N TYR A 232 0.48 5.19 21.44
CA TYR A 232 -0.95 4.97 21.23
C TYR A 232 -1.27 3.47 21.27
N ASN A 233 -2.56 3.14 21.28
CA ASN A 233 -3.01 1.77 21.12
C ASN A 233 -3.20 1.43 19.65
N TYR A 234 -2.15 0.95 19.02
CA TYR A 234 -2.17 0.44 17.63
C TYR A 234 -1.90 -1.06 17.58
N ARG A 235 -2.08 -1.76 18.70
CA ARG A 235 -1.86 -3.21 18.80
C ARG A 235 -2.80 -3.98 17.88
N ILE A 236 -2.26 -5.00 17.21
CA ILE A 236 -3.09 -6.04 16.59
C ILE A 236 -3.66 -6.97 17.67
N SER A 237 -4.80 -7.60 17.44
CA SER A 237 -5.29 -8.68 18.28
C SER A 237 -4.74 -10.04 17.82
N GLU A 238 -4.66 -11.00 18.74
CA GLU A 238 -4.28 -12.38 18.43
C GLU A 238 -5.21 -13.04 17.39
N LEU A 239 -6.50 -12.67 17.35
CA LEU A 239 -7.45 -13.19 16.35
C LEU A 239 -7.10 -12.73 14.93
N HIS A 240 -6.83 -11.42 14.74
CA HIS A 240 -6.40 -10.92 13.45
C HIS A 240 -5.07 -11.53 13.03
N ALA A 241 -4.12 -11.61 13.97
CA ALA A 241 -2.81 -12.21 13.70
C ALA A 241 -2.92 -13.70 13.32
N ALA A 242 -3.83 -14.46 13.92
CA ALA A 242 -4.09 -15.86 13.58
C ALA A 242 -4.53 -16.02 12.12
N VAL A 243 -5.45 -15.17 11.66
CA VAL A 243 -5.86 -15.15 10.25
C VAL A 243 -4.68 -14.83 9.34
N GLY A 244 -3.92 -13.78 9.65
CA GLY A 244 -2.75 -13.37 8.86
C GLY A 244 -1.66 -14.44 8.79
N LEU A 245 -1.47 -15.22 9.88
CA LEU A 245 -0.52 -16.32 9.94
C LEU A 245 -0.87 -17.46 8.97
N ALA A 246 -2.14 -17.82 8.87
CA ALA A 246 -2.60 -18.79 7.88
C ALA A 246 -2.43 -18.26 6.45
N GLN A 247 -2.79 -17.00 6.22
CA GLN A 247 -2.71 -16.35 4.91
C GLN A 247 -1.26 -16.20 4.41
N ILE A 248 -0.31 -15.78 5.26
CA ILE A 248 1.08 -15.57 4.83
C ILE A 248 1.76 -16.88 4.42
N ARG A 249 1.42 -18.00 5.05
CA ARG A 249 1.93 -19.32 4.67
C ARG A 249 1.50 -19.73 3.26
N ARG A 250 0.39 -19.17 2.76
CA ARG A 250 -0.20 -19.47 1.45
C ARG A 250 0.10 -18.38 0.39
N LEU A 251 0.85 -17.34 0.75
CA LEU A 251 1.13 -16.19 -0.13
C LEU A 251 1.71 -16.63 -1.49
N ASP A 252 2.63 -17.59 -1.53
CA ASP A 252 3.22 -18.06 -2.79
C ASP A 252 2.18 -18.70 -3.73
N GLN A 253 1.22 -19.41 -3.17
CA GLN A 253 0.06 -19.95 -3.92
C GLN A 253 -0.75 -18.79 -4.53
N PHE A 254 -1.06 -17.77 -3.74
CA PHE A 254 -1.85 -16.62 -4.21
C PHE A 254 -1.11 -15.86 -5.32
N LEU A 255 0.17 -15.58 -5.13
CA LEU A 255 1.01 -14.91 -6.13
C LEU A 255 1.13 -15.70 -7.44
N LYS A 256 1.21 -17.03 -7.36
CA LYS A 256 1.26 -17.89 -8.54
C LYS A 256 -0.01 -17.76 -9.38
N ILE A 257 -1.17 -17.90 -8.75
CA ILE A 257 -2.49 -17.75 -9.41
C ILE A 257 -2.62 -16.34 -10.00
N GLN A 258 -2.26 -15.33 -9.22
CA GLN A 258 -2.34 -13.93 -9.60
C GLN A 258 -1.50 -13.61 -10.86
N LYS A 259 -0.24 -14.08 -10.89
CA LYS A 259 0.64 -13.94 -12.07
C LYS A 259 0.11 -14.64 -13.30
N GLN A 260 -0.45 -15.85 -13.15
CA GLN A 260 -1.07 -16.59 -14.23
C GLN A 260 -2.27 -15.83 -14.81
N ASN A 261 -3.21 -15.42 -13.97
CA ASN A 261 -4.42 -14.72 -14.39
C ASN A 261 -4.11 -13.34 -15.02
N HIS A 262 -3.14 -12.61 -14.42
CA HIS A 262 -2.65 -11.36 -14.97
C HIS A 262 -2.08 -11.53 -16.39
N SER A 263 -1.22 -12.54 -16.59
CA SER A 263 -0.60 -12.79 -17.88
C SER A 263 -1.63 -13.13 -18.95
N GLN A 264 -2.64 -13.92 -18.62
CA GLN A 264 -3.71 -14.27 -19.58
C GLN A 264 -4.50 -13.03 -19.99
N LEU A 265 -4.94 -12.20 -19.03
CA LEU A 265 -5.67 -10.96 -19.35
C LEU A 265 -4.80 -9.99 -20.18
N LYS A 266 -3.53 -9.85 -19.82
CA LYS A 266 -2.56 -9.00 -20.54
C LYS A 266 -2.40 -9.47 -21.99
N ASN A 267 -2.27 -10.76 -22.23
CA ASN A 267 -2.12 -11.32 -23.57
C ASN A 267 -3.34 -11.01 -24.46
N ILE A 268 -4.55 -11.01 -23.90
CA ILE A 268 -5.76 -10.63 -24.65
C ILE A 268 -5.72 -9.13 -24.99
N LEU A 269 -5.48 -8.27 -24.04
CA LEU A 269 -5.45 -6.82 -24.25
C LEU A 269 -4.28 -6.36 -25.14
N SER A 270 -3.16 -7.10 -25.15
CA SER A 270 -2.01 -6.83 -26.04
C SER A 270 -2.31 -6.97 -27.53
N GLN A 271 -3.47 -7.54 -27.89
CA GLN A 271 -3.93 -7.63 -29.27
C GLN A 271 -4.53 -6.30 -29.80
N ILE A 272 -4.55 -5.27 -28.97
CA ILE A 272 -4.99 -3.91 -29.34
C ILE A 272 -3.73 -3.05 -29.41
N PRO A 273 -3.27 -2.64 -30.61
CA PRO A 273 -2.01 -1.90 -30.79
C PRO A 273 -1.97 -0.55 -30.06
N GLU A 274 -3.13 0.08 -29.89
CA GLU A 274 -3.27 1.40 -29.28
C GLU A 274 -3.19 1.36 -27.76
N ILE A 275 -3.19 0.16 -27.14
CA ILE A 275 -3.01 0.00 -25.71
C ILE A 275 -1.51 -0.08 -25.38
N SER A 276 -1.08 0.72 -24.42
CA SER A 276 0.20 0.54 -23.74
C SER A 276 -0.01 0.09 -22.29
N PHE A 277 1.01 -0.55 -21.71
CA PHE A 277 0.96 -1.02 -20.34
C PHE A 277 1.87 -0.20 -19.45
N ARG A 278 1.55 -0.18 -18.16
CA ARG A 278 2.37 0.40 -17.11
C ARG A 278 3.83 -0.05 -17.27
N LYS A 279 4.76 0.90 -17.16
CA LYS A 279 6.18 0.62 -17.07
C LYS A 279 6.47 0.04 -15.68
N ILE A 280 7.14 -1.09 -15.62
CA ILE A 280 7.49 -1.77 -14.37
C ILE A 280 9.00 -1.78 -14.27
N PRO A 281 9.60 -1.17 -13.21
CA PRO A 281 11.06 -1.11 -13.04
C PRO A 281 11.75 -2.48 -12.99
N ASP A 282 11.09 -3.46 -12.38
CA ASP A 282 11.52 -4.88 -12.39
C ASP A 282 10.30 -5.78 -12.69
N PRO A 283 10.05 -6.12 -13.97
CA PRO A 283 8.89 -6.94 -14.34
C PRO A 283 8.84 -8.33 -13.70
N ALA A 284 9.98 -8.92 -13.37
CA ALA A 284 10.05 -10.23 -12.71
C ALA A 284 9.53 -10.18 -11.27
N GLY A 285 9.70 -9.02 -10.63
CA GLY A 285 9.31 -8.79 -9.25
C GLY A 285 7.89 -8.30 -9.04
N ASP A 286 7.11 -8.06 -10.11
CA ASP A 286 5.72 -7.63 -9.98
C ASP A 286 4.86 -8.69 -9.30
N SER A 287 4.05 -8.29 -8.30
CA SER A 287 3.08 -9.19 -7.67
C SER A 287 1.86 -9.47 -8.54
N CYS A 288 1.66 -8.69 -9.59
CA CYS A 288 0.56 -8.83 -10.56
C CYS A 288 -0.84 -8.69 -9.96
N THR A 289 -0.98 -7.90 -8.90
CA THR A 289 -2.26 -7.64 -8.23
C THR A 289 -3.25 -6.91 -9.13
N PHE A 290 -2.73 -6.01 -9.98
CA PHE A 290 -3.47 -5.29 -11.01
C PHE A 290 -2.76 -5.34 -12.35
N LEU A 291 -3.52 -5.34 -13.42
CA LEU A 291 -3.04 -5.00 -14.76
C LEU A 291 -3.41 -3.54 -15.06
N SER A 292 -2.41 -2.65 -15.07
CA SER A 292 -2.61 -1.23 -15.41
C SER A 292 -2.21 -0.99 -16.85
N TRP A 293 -3.10 -0.33 -17.61
CA TRP A 293 -2.97 -0.09 -19.03
C TRP A 293 -3.51 1.28 -19.42
N PHE A 294 -3.06 1.81 -20.55
CA PHE A 294 -3.34 3.16 -21.00
C PHE A 294 -3.97 3.16 -22.39
N LEU A 295 -4.91 4.07 -22.58
CA LEU A 295 -5.51 4.42 -23.85
C LEU A 295 -4.88 5.72 -24.41
N PRO A 296 -5.04 6.03 -25.71
CA PRO A 296 -4.39 7.17 -26.33
C PRO A 296 -4.75 8.53 -25.71
N THR A 297 -6.02 8.73 -25.35
CA THR A 297 -6.52 10.03 -24.84
C THR A 297 -7.46 9.85 -23.65
N GLU A 298 -7.65 10.92 -22.88
CA GLU A 298 -8.66 10.99 -21.81
C GLU A 298 -10.07 10.77 -22.34
N GLU A 299 -10.41 11.35 -23.50
CA GLU A 299 -11.73 11.24 -24.11
C GLU A 299 -12.09 9.77 -24.40
N ILE A 300 -11.18 9.05 -25.07
CA ILE A 300 -11.34 7.62 -25.36
C ILE A 300 -11.44 6.82 -24.06
N THR A 301 -10.60 7.12 -23.09
CA THR A 301 -10.60 6.42 -21.79
C THR A 301 -11.93 6.58 -21.07
N ARG A 302 -12.47 7.79 -21.03
CA ARG A 302 -13.80 8.06 -20.45
C ARG A 302 -14.92 7.35 -21.21
N ALA A 303 -14.87 7.34 -22.53
CA ALA A 303 -15.85 6.62 -23.35
C ALA A 303 -15.82 5.11 -23.05
N VAL A 304 -14.61 4.51 -22.98
CA VAL A 304 -14.42 3.08 -22.63
C VAL A 304 -14.93 2.77 -21.22
N VAL A 305 -14.59 3.58 -20.23
CA VAL A 305 -15.02 3.39 -18.83
C VAL A 305 -16.56 3.50 -18.71
N ASN A 306 -17.17 4.44 -19.42
CA ASN A 306 -18.63 4.59 -19.43
C ASN A 306 -19.32 3.40 -20.11
N GLU A 307 -18.78 2.90 -21.23
CA GLU A 307 -19.32 1.72 -21.90
C GLU A 307 -19.12 0.45 -21.04
N PHE A 308 -17.98 0.30 -20.35
CA PHE A 308 -17.77 -0.78 -19.39
C PHE A 308 -18.83 -0.75 -18.27
N ARG A 309 -19.22 0.45 -17.81
CA ARG A 309 -20.28 0.60 -16.81
C ARG A 309 -21.63 0.18 -17.38
N ALA A 310 -21.96 0.64 -18.59
CA ALA A 310 -23.21 0.32 -19.26
C ALA A 310 -23.39 -1.18 -19.53
N GLN A 311 -22.30 -1.88 -19.81
CA GLN A 311 -22.31 -3.33 -20.11
C GLN A 311 -21.99 -4.21 -18.88
N ASN A 312 -21.94 -3.67 -17.66
CA ASN A 312 -21.56 -4.40 -16.44
C ASN A 312 -20.15 -5.04 -16.49
N ILE A 313 -19.23 -4.47 -17.28
CA ILE A 313 -17.81 -4.91 -17.35
C ILE A 313 -16.93 -4.12 -16.37
N LEU A 314 -17.46 -3.05 -15.76
CA LEU A 314 -16.67 -2.17 -14.90
C LEU A 314 -16.19 -2.86 -13.62
N ALA A 315 -16.86 -3.93 -13.16
CA ALA A 315 -16.46 -4.66 -11.96
C ALA A 315 -14.99 -5.13 -12.04
N GLY A 316 -14.18 -4.64 -11.06
CA GLY A 316 -12.75 -4.91 -11.02
C GLY A 316 -11.90 -4.06 -11.98
N ASN A 317 -12.48 -3.14 -12.76
CA ASN A 317 -11.74 -2.17 -13.57
C ASN A 317 -11.88 -0.77 -12.95
N PHE A 318 -10.74 -0.15 -12.59
CA PHE A 318 -10.70 1.10 -11.88
C PHE A 318 -10.15 2.21 -12.78
N TYR A 319 -10.93 3.30 -12.91
CA TYR A 319 -10.46 4.56 -13.46
C TYR A 319 -10.08 5.47 -12.28
N TRP A 320 -8.82 5.38 -11.86
CA TRP A 320 -8.31 6.05 -10.66
C TRP A 320 -8.38 7.57 -10.75
N TYR A 321 -8.34 8.13 -11.95
CA TYR A 321 -8.40 9.57 -12.19
C TYR A 321 -9.63 10.25 -11.59
N ASP A 322 -10.75 9.53 -11.52
CA ASP A 322 -11.99 9.99 -10.89
C ASP A 322 -12.26 9.35 -9.51
N ASN A 323 -11.29 8.60 -8.97
CA ASN A 323 -11.43 7.93 -7.68
C ASN A 323 -11.02 8.86 -6.53
N ASN A 324 -11.93 9.03 -5.55
CA ASN A 324 -11.73 9.95 -4.42
C ASN A 324 -10.89 9.38 -3.26
N TRP A 325 -10.40 8.15 -3.37
CA TRP A 325 -9.59 7.51 -2.34
C TRP A 325 -8.12 7.34 -2.75
N HIS A 326 -7.83 7.31 -4.06
CA HIS A 326 -6.51 6.94 -4.56
C HIS A 326 -5.82 8.03 -5.37
N TYR A 327 -6.54 9.07 -5.80
CA TYR A 327 -5.93 10.12 -6.58
C TYR A 327 -6.27 11.52 -6.06
N ASN A 328 -5.24 12.31 -5.77
CA ASN A 328 -5.33 13.61 -5.11
C ASN A 328 -6.33 14.58 -5.75
N ARG A 329 -6.59 14.45 -7.05
CA ARG A 329 -7.51 15.30 -7.79
C ARG A 329 -8.90 15.37 -7.15
N LYS A 330 -9.35 14.27 -6.56
CA LYS A 330 -10.68 14.12 -5.94
C LYS A 330 -10.68 14.22 -4.40
N TRP A 331 -9.58 14.64 -3.80
CA TRP A 331 -9.50 14.85 -2.34
C TRP A 331 -10.00 16.23 -1.94
N ASP A 332 -11.25 16.56 -2.28
CA ASP A 332 -11.84 17.87 -2.04
C ASP A 332 -11.89 18.22 -0.54
N HIS A 333 -12.13 17.24 0.33
CA HIS A 333 -12.10 17.40 1.77
C HIS A 333 -10.72 17.88 2.27
N LEU A 334 -9.62 17.30 1.79
CA LEU A 334 -8.27 17.72 2.15
C LEU A 334 -7.94 19.09 1.56
N LYS A 335 -8.24 19.31 0.28
CA LYS A 335 -8.04 20.61 -0.39
C LYS A 335 -8.82 21.74 0.30
N ASN A 336 -9.97 21.44 0.87
CA ASN A 336 -10.78 22.39 1.62
C ASN A 336 -10.37 22.53 3.07
N GLY A 337 -9.39 21.76 3.53
CA GLY A 337 -8.95 21.74 4.93
C GLY A 337 -10.05 21.25 5.87
N SER A 338 -10.95 20.40 5.37
CA SER A 338 -12.05 19.84 6.17
C SER A 338 -11.48 18.85 7.19
N SER A 339 -11.39 19.27 8.44
CA SER A 339 -10.95 18.46 9.58
C SER A 339 -11.86 18.70 10.77
N LEU A 340 -12.18 17.64 11.52
CA LEU A 340 -12.98 17.74 12.75
C LEU A 340 -12.19 18.38 13.89
N SER A 341 -10.87 18.27 13.87
CA SER A 341 -9.96 18.94 14.82
C SER A 341 -9.10 19.97 14.08
N PRO A 342 -8.73 21.08 14.72
CA PRO A 342 -7.86 22.07 14.11
C PRO A 342 -6.52 21.45 13.67
N LEU A 343 -6.12 21.71 12.45
CA LEU A 343 -4.78 21.42 11.95
C LEU A 343 -3.83 22.57 12.34
N ASN A 344 -2.55 22.28 12.53
CA ASN A 344 -1.58 23.33 12.77
C ASN A 344 -1.37 24.23 11.53
N ASP A 345 -0.82 25.43 11.73
CA ASP A 345 -0.69 26.44 10.68
C ASP A 345 0.10 25.94 9.46
N LYS A 346 1.15 25.12 9.67
CA LYS A 346 1.96 24.56 8.59
C LYS A 346 1.18 23.55 7.75
N GLN A 347 0.38 22.70 8.40
CA GLN A 347 -0.50 21.76 7.73
C GLN A 347 -1.60 22.47 6.96
N GLN A 348 -2.22 23.49 7.55
CA GLN A 348 -3.22 24.31 6.86
C GLN A 348 -2.64 24.97 5.62
N ALA A 349 -1.45 25.59 5.74
CA ALA A 349 -0.75 26.19 4.60
C ALA A 349 -0.41 25.16 3.50
N ALA A 350 0.01 23.93 3.88
CA ALA A 350 0.27 22.85 2.93
C ALA A 350 -1.00 22.42 2.18
N LEU A 351 -2.13 22.25 2.88
CA LEU A 351 -3.40 21.91 2.24
C LEU A 351 -3.91 23.01 1.31
N GLN A 352 -3.71 24.28 1.67
CA GLN A 352 -4.01 25.41 0.78
C GLN A 352 -3.13 25.38 -0.48
N LYS A 353 -1.83 25.10 -0.33
CA LYS A 353 -0.90 24.96 -1.45
C LYS A 353 -1.26 23.81 -2.38
N LEU A 354 -1.82 22.72 -1.85
CA LEU A 354 -2.26 21.57 -2.64
C LEU A 354 -3.28 21.94 -3.73
N ARG A 355 -4.08 22.99 -3.52
CA ARG A 355 -5.07 23.47 -4.50
C ARG A 355 -4.45 24.04 -5.77
N SER A 356 -3.28 24.67 -5.64
CA SER A 356 -2.57 25.34 -6.73
C SER A 356 -1.32 24.58 -7.19
N GLN A 357 -1.07 23.41 -6.64
CA GLN A 357 0.10 22.61 -6.96
C GLN A 357 -0.01 22.07 -8.39
N ASP A 358 1.06 22.25 -9.19
CA ASP A 358 1.12 21.69 -10.54
C ASP A 358 1.42 20.18 -10.49
N LEU A 359 0.39 19.39 -10.71
CA LEU A 359 0.44 17.93 -10.85
C LEU A 359 -0.01 17.48 -12.25
N SER A 360 0.09 18.39 -13.24
CA SER A 360 -0.32 18.16 -14.64
C SER A 360 0.39 16.97 -15.28
N GLY A 361 1.64 16.67 -14.88
CA GLY A 361 2.35 15.48 -15.33
C GLY A 361 1.66 14.19 -14.87
N SER A 362 1.18 14.16 -13.63
CA SER A 362 0.38 13.03 -13.12
C SER A 362 -1.00 12.96 -13.78
N ASP A 363 -1.66 14.11 -13.99
CA ASP A 363 -2.97 14.16 -14.65
C ASP A 363 -2.89 13.62 -16.08
N ALA A 364 -1.85 13.95 -16.85
CA ALA A 364 -1.63 13.47 -18.21
C ALA A 364 -1.48 11.93 -18.27
N ILE A 365 -0.93 11.31 -17.23
CA ILE A 365 -0.80 9.85 -17.13
C ILE A 365 -2.11 9.23 -16.64
N MET A 366 -2.64 9.72 -15.53
CA MET A 366 -3.79 9.11 -14.85
C MET A 366 -5.09 9.23 -15.65
N SER A 367 -5.25 10.32 -16.42
CA SER A 367 -6.43 10.52 -17.29
C SER A 367 -6.60 9.45 -18.37
N ARG A 368 -5.52 8.73 -18.70
CA ARG A 368 -5.49 7.68 -19.71
C ARG A 368 -5.37 6.27 -19.11
N CYS A 369 -5.26 6.15 -17.79
CA CYS A 369 -4.96 4.91 -17.09
C CYS A 369 -6.23 4.20 -16.61
N VAL A 370 -6.35 2.91 -16.92
CA VAL A 370 -7.31 1.98 -16.31
C VAL A 370 -6.54 0.84 -15.66
N SER A 371 -6.96 0.43 -14.48
CA SER A 371 -6.35 -0.70 -13.75
C SER A 371 -7.38 -1.80 -13.52
N SER A 372 -7.09 -3.00 -13.99
CA SER A 372 -7.92 -4.19 -13.78
C SER A 372 -7.38 -5.01 -12.61
N ALA A 373 -8.17 -5.14 -11.53
CA ALA A 373 -7.82 -6.00 -10.41
C ALA A 373 -7.88 -7.47 -10.83
N ILE A 374 -6.91 -8.25 -10.39
CA ILE A 374 -6.81 -9.67 -10.72
C ILE A 374 -7.43 -10.49 -9.58
N SER A 375 -8.50 -11.23 -9.86
CA SER A 375 -9.12 -12.15 -8.91
C SER A 375 -8.36 -13.49 -8.89
N LEU A 376 -8.27 -14.09 -7.69
CA LEU A 376 -7.71 -15.42 -7.48
C LEU A 376 -8.69 -16.53 -7.87
N LEU A 377 -9.98 -16.21 -8.01
CA LEU A 377 -11.05 -17.16 -8.33
C LEU A 377 -11.33 -17.31 -9.83
N TRP A 378 -10.72 -16.45 -10.67
CA TRP A 378 -11.00 -16.54 -12.10
C TRP A 378 -10.53 -17.85 -12.70
N THR A 379 -11.41 -18.49 -13.47
CA THR A 379 -11.06 -19.58 -14.38
C THR A 379 -10.53 -19.00 -15.71
N GLU A 380 -9.85 -19.84 -16.50
CA GLU A 380 -9.35 -19.45 -17.81
C GLU A 380 -10.49 -18.98 -18.75
N ASP A 381 -11.64 -19.63 -18.72
CA ASP A 381 -12.82 -19.24 -19.50
C ASP A 381 -13.35 -17.88 -19.06
N GLN A 382 -13.42 -17.61 -17.77
CA GLN A 382 -13.85 -16.31 -17.24
C GLN A 382 -12.89 -15.17 -17.63
N ILE A 383 -11.58 -15.42 -17.61
CA ILE A 383 -10.57 -14.45 -18.03
C ILE A 383 -10.72 -14.17 -19.52
N LYS A 384 -10.89 -15.22 -20.34
CA LYS A 384 -11.09 -15.12 -21.79
C LYS A 384 -12.36 -14.32 -22.09
N GLU A 385 -13.50 -14.70 -21.52
CA GLU A 385 -14.78 -14.01 -21.73
C GLU A 385 -14.68 -12.52 -21.34
N LYS A 386 -14.12 -12.22 -20.15
CA LYS A 386 -13.93 -10.85 -19.69
C LYS A 386 -13.01 -10.06 -20.62
N GLY A 387 -11.88 -10.63 -20.99
CA GLY A 387 -10.90 -9.98 -21.87
C GLY A 387 -11.45 -9.71 -23.27
N GLU A 388 -12.20 -10.67 -23.86
CA GLU A 388 -12.83 -10.52 -25.17
C GLU A 388 -13.94 -9.43 -25.15
N LYS A 389 -14.74 -9.37 -24.08
CA LYS A 389 -15.73 -8.28 -23.90
C LYS A 389 -15.04 -6.92 -23.80
N MET A 390 -13.98 -6.81 -22.99
CA MET A 390 -13.20 -5.58 -22.89
C MET A 390 -12.62 -5.18 -24.23
N MET A 391 -11.98 -6.12 -24.95
CA MET A 391 -11.38 -5.88 -26.26
C MET A 391 -12.42 -5.42 -27.29
N SER A 392 -13.61 -6.02 -27.32
CA SER A 392 -14.70 -5.64 -28.23
C SER A 392 -15.12 -4.18 -28.02
N VAL A 393 -15.33 -3.78 -26.77
CA VAL A 393 -15.69 -2.39 -26.43
C VAL A 393 -14.59 -1.41 -26.83
N ILE A 394 -13.35 -1.72 -26.49
CA ILE A 394 -12.21 -0.83 -26.75
C ILE A 394 -12.03 -0.63 -28.26
N LYS A 395 -11.98 -1.72 -29.05
CA LYS A 395 -11.82 -1.63 -30.51
C LYS A 395 -12.95 -0.83 -31.18
N LYS A 396 -14.21 -1.04 -30.76
CA LYS A 396 -15.35 -0.26 -31.26
C LYS A 396 -15.17 1.24 -31.03
N LEU A 397 -14.71 1.64 -29.86
CA LEU A 397 -14.57 3.07 -29.49
C LEU A 397 -13.32 3.70 -30.12
N LEU A 398 -12.24 2.96 -30.27
CA LEU A 398 -11.05 3.40 -31.01
C LEU A 398 -11.40 3.68 -32.48
N HIS A 399 -12.05 2.73 -33.14
CA HIS A 399 -12.49 2.92 -34.53
C HIS A 399 -13.45 4.11 -34.70
N ALA A 400 -14.38 4.31 -33.77
CA ALA A 400 -15.27 5.47 -33.80
C ALA A 400 -14.55 6.81 -33.62
N ALA A 401 -13.38 6.82 -32.95
CA ALA A 401 -12.55 8.03 -32.75
C ALA A 401 -11.69 8.35 -33.99
N GLU A 402 -11.30 7.34 -34.79
CA GLU A 402 -10.54 7.52 -36.05
C GLU A 402 -11.39 8.07 -37.19
N VAL A 403 -12.71 7.81 -37.17
CA VAL A 403 -13.65 8.21 -38.25
C VAL A 403 -14.17 9.65 -38.03
N ARG A 404 -13.92 10.24 -36.83
CA ARG A 404 -14.25 11.63 -36.54
C ARG A 404 -13.09 12.57 -36.86
#